data_7023fb21c6ce2a85aea65fe65eff0459
#
_entry.id   7023fb21c6ce2a85aea65fe65eff0459
#
_cell.length_a   1.000
_cell.length_b   1.000
_cell.length_c   1.000
_cell.angle_alpha   90.00
_cell.angle_beta   90.00
_cell.angle_gamma   90.00
#
_symmetry.space_group_name_H-M   'P 1'
#
loop_
_entity.id
_entity.type
_entity.pdbx_description
1 polymer ?
#
loop_
_entity_poly.entity_id
_entity_poly.type
_entity_poly.pdbx_seq_one_letter_code
_entity_poly.pdbx_strand_id
1 'polypeptide(L)'
;LYQPVPNYPKNKVLTLANTTFYKFLILLIKYIIIHIRIIPIVLPIIGILCGCFQNLPLSAQTMKSHHLADGTFKNNYLDSIEKPFSEFFKWRWNRVNPEPLAFPLAENDPSFLKNNRIEPTLTWIGHSTLLLQFDGFNILTDPHMTQRASPVSFAGPKRFMKPGISIEDLPHIDLIIISHNHYDHLDRLTLEKIYQKQKNQPPKIFVPLRQKEWFDGLGITNVEEMDWWEEQEFEVWKIHAVPVQHWSSRSPWDRNQVLWAGWVLEHPKFRFFFAGDTGYSKDFIDLGKKFDGFDLSAIPIGAYEPRWFIKTSHINPEESVKIHQDINSRYSVAIHWGTFLFTDEPVDEPPQRLKNELAKKNIPNDHFLSLIHISEPTRRYAIS
;
A
#
# COMPACT_ATOMS: atom_id res chain seq x y z
N LEU A 1 53.98 26.94 -5.35
CA LEU A 1 54.62 25.74 -5.95
C LEU A 1 53.52 24.75 -6.32
N TYR A 2 53.12 24.82 -7.59
CA TYR A 2 52.17 23.88 -8.21
C TYR A 2 52.94 22.66 -8.71
N GLN A 3 52.49 21.44 -8.36
CA GLN A 3 52.90 20.22 -9.05
C GLN A 3 51.77 19.68 -9.94
N PRO A 4 52.06 19.23 -11.18
CA PRO A 4 51.04 18.78 -12.12
C PRO A 4 50.62 17.32 -11.87
N VAL A 5 49.30 17.04 -12.04
CA VAL A 5 48.65 15.72 -11.96
C VAL A 5 48.97 14.92 -13.23
N PRO A 6 49.30 13.62 -13.14
CA PRO A 6 49.59 12.80 -14.31
C PRO A 6 48.34 12.43 -15.14
N ASN A 7 48.47 12.53 -16.46
CA ASN A 7 47.51 12.11 -17.47
C ASN A 7 47.32 10.58 -17.46
N TYR A 8 46.09 10.12 -17.24
CA TYR A 8 45.67 8.74 -17.54
C TYR A 8 45.05 8.63 -18.95
N PRO A 9 45.40 7.62 -19.75
CA PRO A 9 44.89 7.47 -21.12
C PRO A 9 43.43 6.96 -21.13
N LYS A 10 42.50 7.73 -21.73
CA LYS A 10 41.05 7.50 -21.83
C LYS A 10 40.61 6.44 -22.83
N ASN A 11 41.47 5.61 -23.41
CA ASN A 11 41.08 4.79 -24.57
C ASN A 11 41.13 3.26 -24.41
N LYS A 12 41.17 2.69 -23.19
CA LYS A 12 41.14 1.22 -23.02
C LYS A 12 39.88 0.63 -22.39
N VAL A 13 38.94 1.43 -21.91
CA VAL A 13 37.72 0.90 -21.24
C VAL A 13 36.56 0.62 -22.21
N LEU A 14 36.51 1.30 -23.35
CA LEU A 14 35.42 1.11 -24.33
C LEU A 14 35.50 -0.17 -25.18
N THR A 15 36.67 -0.78 -25.31
CA THR A 15 36.85 -1.97 -26.17
C THR A 15 36.54 -3.28 -25.48
N LEU A 16 36.61 -3.38 -24.15
CA LEU A 16 36.26 -4.60 -23.41
C LEU A 16 34.75 -4.78 -23.18
N ALA A 17 34.01 -3.68 -23.00
CA ALA A 17 32.56 -3.73 -22.81
C ALA A 17 31.81 -4.23 -24.08
N ASN A 18 32.27 -3.83 -25.25
CA ASN A 18 31.68 -4.23 -26.52
C ASN A 18 31.87 -5.73 -26.85
N THR A 19 33.02 -6.31 -26.50
CA THR A 19 33.30 -7.73 -26.79
C THR A 19 32.48 -8.69 -25.92
N THR A 20 32.20 -8.30 -24.67
CA THR A 20 31.38 -9.11 -23.75
C THR A 20 29.91 -9.06 -24.11
N PHE A 21 29.41 -7.89 -24.53
CA PHE A 21 28.04 -7.72 -25.00
C PHE A 21 27.75 -8.50 -26.30
N TYR A 22 28.67 -8.49 -27.29
CA TYR A 22 28.52 -9.27 -28.50
C TYR A 22 28.56 -10.78 -28.26
N LYS A 23 29.41 -11.26 -27.32
CA LYS A 23 29.42 -12.67 -26.91
C LYS A 23 28.12 -13.11 -26.24
N PHE A 24 27.54 -12.27 -25.40
CA PHE A 24 26.25 -12.53 -24.77
C PHE A 24 25.09 -12.58 -25.81
N LEU A 25 25.07 -11.64 -26.74
CA LEU A 25 24.07 -11.61 -27.82
C LEU A 25 24.14 -12.83 -28.73
N ILE A 26 25.34 -13.30 -29.09
CA ILE A 26 25.56 -14.51 -29.91
C ILE A 26 25.11 -15.78 -29.14
N LEU A 27 25.33 -15.85 -27.82
CA LEU A 27 24.86 -16.95 -26.98
C LEU A 27 23.35 -16.97 -26.89
N LEU A 28 22.70 -15.80 -26.73
CA LEU A 28 21.25 -15.65 -26.68
C LEU A 28 20.60 -16.05 -28.03
N ILE A 29 21.17 -15.64 -29.14
CA ILE A 29 20.68 -16.02 -30.49
C ILE A 29 20.83 -17.54 -30.71
N LYS A 30 21.95 -18.15 -30.31
CA LYS A 30 22.12 -19.60 -30.37
C LYS A 30 21.13 -20.35 -29.49
N TYR A 31 20.84 -19.86 -28.32
CA TYR A 31 19.83 -20.43 -27.40
C TYR A 31 18.42 -20.39 -28.01
N ILE A 32 18.03 -19.26 -28.59
CA ILE A 32 16.74 -19.09 -29.31
C ILE A 32 16.62 -20.02 -30.51
N ILE A 33 17.68 -20.17 -31.34
CA ILE A 33 17.67 -21.03 -32.50
C ILE A 33 17.57 -22.53 -32.14
N ILE A 34 18.17 -22.95 -31.02
CA ILE A 34 18.11 -24.34 -30.58
C ILE A 34 16.70 -24.69 -30.07
N HIS A 35 16.02 -23.74 -29.38
CA HIS A 35 14.67 -23.98 -28.82
C HIS A 35 13.55 -23.90 -29.87
N ILE A 36 13.72 -23.11 -30.94
CA ILE A 36 12.77 -23.06 -32.07
C ILE A 36 12.75 -24.36 -32.89
N ARG A 37 13.83 -25.14 -32.89
CA ARG A 37 13.89 -26.43 -33.63
C ARG A 37 13.21 -27.61 -32.91
N ILE A 38 12.80 -27.48 -31.66
CA ILE A 38 12.18 -28.56 -30.85
C ILE A 38 10.64 -28.49 -30.88
N ILE A 39 10.06 -27.35 -31.28
CA ILE A 39 8.60 -27.15 -31.29
C ILE A 39 7.82 -28.05 -32.27
N PRO A 40 8.31 -28.49 -33.45
CA PRO A 40 7.50 -29.31 -34.33
C PRO A 40 7.37 -30.79 -33.96
N ILE A 41 8.08 -31.30 -32.95
CA ILE A 41 8.08 -32.74 -32.57
C ILE A 41 7.11 -33.04 -31.41
N VAL A 42 6.67 -32.03 -30.62
CA VAL A 42 5.85 -32.24 -29.42
C VAL A 42 4.33 -32.10 -29.71
N LEU A 43 3.92 -31.49 -30.81
CA LEU A 43 2.51 -31.25 -31.11
C LEU A 43 1.65 -32.49 -31.49
N PRO A 44 2.14 -33.59 -32.02
CA PRO A 44 1.29 -34.75 -32.32
C PRO A 44 0.98 -35.66 -31.10
N ILE A 45 1.72 -35.57 -30.00
CA ILE A 45 1.56 -36.50 -28.88
C ILE A 45 0.48 -36.01 -27.85
N ILE A 46 0.18 -34.70 -27.88
CA ILE A 46 -0.86 -34.12 -26.98
C ILE A 46 -2.28 -34.37 -27.52
N GLY A 47 -2.44 -34.65 -28.83
CA GLY A 47 -3.74 -34.90 -29.45
C GLY A 47 -4.42 -36.21 -29.11
N ILE A 48 -3.70 -37.21 -28.58
CA ILE A 48 -4.22 -38.58 -28.35
C ILE A 48 -4.64 -38.78 -26.87
N LEU A 49 -4.23 -37.92 -25.93
CA LEU A 49 -4.60 -38.00 -24.51
C LEU A 49 -5.81 -37.15 -24.09
N CYS A 50 -6.38 -36.37 -25.01
CA CYS A 50 -7.52 -35.47 -24.71
C CYS A 50 -8.91 -36.05 -24.99
N GLY A 51 -9.02 -37.37 -25.22
CA GLY A 51 -10.28 -38.04 -25.63
C GLY A 51 -11.17 -38.58 -24.52
N CYS A 52 -10.81 -38.50 -23.22
CA CYS A 52 -11.53 -39.16 -22.14
C CYS A 52 -11.74 -38.30 -20.89
N PHE A 53 -11.93 -37.00 -21.00
CA PHE A 53 -12.55 -36.23 -19.91
C PHE A 53 -13.97 -35.80 -20.31
N GLN A 54 -14.92 -36.66 -19.98
CA GLN A 54 -16.33 -36.35 -20.03
C GLN A 54 -16.65 -35.21 -19.07
N ASN A 55 -17.31 -34.20 -19.61
CA ASN A 55 -18.06 -33.11 -19.03
C ASN A 55 -18.48 -33.30 -17.56
N LEU A 56 -17.67 -32.85 -16.62
CA LEU A 56 -18.18 -32.31 -15.38
C LEU A 56 -18.65 -30.88 -15.69
N PRO A 57 -19.89 -30.49 -15.31
CA PRO A 57 -20.28 -29.11 -15.44
C PRO A 57 -19.38 -28.30 -14.48
N LEU A 58 -18.42 -27.58 -15.05
CA LEU A 58 -17.79 -26.48 -14.35
C LEU A 58 -18.97 -25.54 -14.01
N SER A 59 -19.38 -25.48 -12.76
CA SER A 59 -20.27 -24.41 -12.31
C SER A 59 -19.59 -23.14 -12.80
N ALA A 60 -20.21 -22.43 -13.71
CA ALA A 60 -19.77 -21.13 -14.18
C ALA A 60 -19.85 -20.22 -12.94
N GLN A 61 -18.80 -20.20 -12.16
CA GLN A 61 -18.60 -19.22 -11.13
C GLN A 61 -18.51 -17.90 -11.90
N THR A 62 -19.56 -17.11 -11.84
CA THR A 62 -19.62 -15.81 -12.52
C THR A 62 -18.39 -15.04 -12.04
N MET A 63 -17.41 -14.86 -12.93
CA MET A 63 -16.21 -14.11 -12.61
C MET A 63 -16.65 -12.74 -12.07
N LYS A 64 -16.17 -12.38 -10.87
CA LYS A 64 -16.43 -11.06 -10.31
C LYS A 64 -15.97 -10.00 -11.31
N SER A 65 -16.70 -8.91 -11.47
CA SER A 65 -16.51 -7.93 -12.55
C SER A 65 -15.12 -7.27 -12.59
N HIS A 66 -14.39 -7.28 -11.47
CA HIS A 66 -13.05 -6.73 -11.35
C HIS A 66 -11.91 -7.71 -11.71
N HIS A 67 -12.23 -8.99 -11.94
CA HIS A 67 -11.27 -9.97 -12.46
C HIS A 67 -11.28 -9.95 -13.99
N LEU A 68 -10.11 -9.75 -14.61
CA LEU A 68 -9.97 -9.75 -16.05
C LEU A 68 -9.54 -11.13 -16.59
N ALA A 69 -9.87 -11.40 -17.85
CA ALA A 69 -9.56 -12.69 -18.48
C ALA A 69 -8.05 -12.99 -18.62
N ASP A 70 -7.22 -11.94 -18.64
CA ASP A 70 -5.75 -12.06 -18.66
C ASP A 70 -5.15 -12.33 -17.27
N GLY A 71 -6.02 -12.42 -16.27
CA GLY A 71 -5.63 -12.68 -14.88
C GLY A 71 -5.27 -11.43 -14.09
N THR A 72 -5.39 -10.24 -14.62
CA THR A 72 -5.18 -8.98 -13.88
C THR A 72 -6.48 -8.50 -13.24
N PHE A 73 -6.38 -7.45 -12.42
CA PHE A 73 -7.52 -6.83 -11.76
C PHE A 73 -7.77 -5.42 -12.29
N LYS A 74 -9.03 -4.95 -12.19
CA LYS A 74 -9.44 -3.58 -12.55
C LYS A 74 -10.31 -2.95 -11.46
N ASN A 75 -10.44 -1.63 -11.51
CA ASN A 75 -11.35 -0.88 -10.65
C ASN A 75 -12.82 -1.07 -11.08
N ASN A 76 -13.76 -0.89 -10.13
CA ASN A 76 -15.20 -1.04 -10.41
C ASN A 76 -15.75 0.07 -11.31
N TYR A 77 -15.29 1.32 -11.11
CA TYR A 77 -15.87 2.52 -11.72
C TYR A 77 -14.88 3.29 -12.60
N LEU A 78 -13.77 2.66 -12.95
CA LEU A 78 -12.77 3.24 -13.82
C LEU A 78 -12.22 2.17 -14.76
N ASP A 79 -12.29 2.38 -16.06
CA ASP A 79 -11.89 1.39 -17.05
C ASP A 79 -10.37 1.14 -17.03
N SER A 80 -9.57 2.19 -16.84
CA SER A 80 -8.11 2.07 -16.74
C SER A 80 -7.50 3.23 -15.96
N ILE A 81 -6.47 2.93 -15.14
CA ILE A 81 -5.56 3.93 -14.54
C ILE A 81 -4.31 4.11 -15.42
N GLU A 82 -4.18 3.32 -16.48
CA GLU A 82 -3.01 3.38 -17.35
C GLU A 82 -2.84 4.75 -17.99
N LYS A 83 -1.59 5.21 -17.93
CA LYS A 83 -1.19 6.47 -18.55
C LYS A 83 -0.09 6.22 -19.55
N PRO A 84 -0.11 6.93 -20.70
CA PRO A 84 0.99 6.86 -21.65
C PRO A 84 2.32 7.16 -20.93
N PHE A 85 3.37 6.43 -21.30
CA PHE A 85 4.70 6.63 -20.73
C PHE A 85 5.22 8.06 -20.91
N SER A 86 4.75 8.75 -21.97
CA SER A 86 5.00 10.18 -22.19
C SER A 86 4.48 11.09 -21.06
N GLU A 87 3.35 10.75 -20.42
CA GLU A 87 2.83 11.51 -19.30
C GLU A 87 3.71 11.36 -18.05
N PHE A 88 4.23 10.17 -17.81
CA PHE A 88 5.19 9.95 -16.75
C PHE A 88 6.47 10.79 -16.96
N PHE A 89 7.03 10.82 -18.18
CA PHE A 89 8.17 11.68 -18.49
C PHE A 89 7.85 13.16 -18.36
N LYS A 90 6.67 13.58 -18.83
CA LYS A 90 6.21 14.96 -18.68
C LYS A 90 6.16 15.38 -17.22
N TRP A 91 5.55 14.55 -16.37
CA TRP A 91 5.54 14.80 -14.92
C TRP A 91 6.96 14.79 -14.35
N ARG A 92 7.76 13.77 -14.65
CA ARG A 92 9.12 13.62 -14.10
C ARG A 92 10.04 14.78 -14.48
N TRP A 93 9.88 15.33 -15.69
CA TRP A 93 10.65 16.49 -16.16
C TRP A 93 10.23 17.79 -15.51
N ASN A 94 8.94 17.98 -15.28
CA ASN A 94 8.37 19.19 -14.68
C ASN A 94 8.21 19.10 -13.16
N ARG A 95 8.69 18.01 -12.54
CA ARG A 95 8.48 17.74 -11.13
C ARG A 95 9.02 18.86 -10.26
N VAL A 96 8.16 19.39 -9.39
CA VAL A 96 8.54 20.22 -8.25
C VAL A 96 8.91 19.26 -7.11
N ASN A 97 10.12 19.39 -6.57
CA ASN A 97 10.51 18.63 -5.38
C ASN A 97 10.25 19.53 -4.16
N PRO A 98 9.22 19.27 -3.36
CA PRO A 98 8.99 20.04 -2.15
C PRO A 98 10.14 19.86 -1.16
N GLU A 99 10.44 20.89 -0.39
CA GLU A 99 11.40 20.78 0.69
C GLU A 99 10.84 19.96 1.85
N PRO A 100 11.63 19.03 2.42
CA PRO A 100 11.20 18.29 3.59
C PRO A 100 11.07 19.24 4.79
N LEU A 101 9.91 19.22 5.43
CA LEU A 101 9.64 19.99 6.64
C LEU A 101 9.50 19.05 7.83
N ALA A 102 10.32 19.25 8.84
CA ALA A 102 10.19 18.49 10.09
C ALA A 102 9.03 19.06 10.92
N PHE A 103 8.09 18.19 11.26
CA PHE A 103 7.01 18.50 12.18
C PHE A 103 7.36 18.02 13.58
N PRO A 104 6.90 18.71 14.66
CA PRO A 104 7.02 18.18 16.00
C PRO A 104 6.23 16.89 16.08
N LEU A 105 6.91 15.79 16.43
CA LEU A 105 6.26 14.51 16.71
C LEU A 105 5.84 14.50 18.18
N ALA A 106 4.62 14.01 18.46
CA ALA A 106 4.23 13.66 19.81
C ALA A 106 5.13 12.52 20.32
N GLU A 107 5.61 12.61 21.53
CA GLU A 107 6.31 11.51 22.19
C GLU A 107 5.30 10.46 22.61
N ASN A 108 5.36 9.28 22.00
CA ASN A 108 4.58 8.14 22.44
C ASN A 108 5.25 7.49 23.64
N ASP A 109 4.47 7.05 24.62
CA ASP A 109 4.96 6.25 25.73
C ASP A 109 4.97 4.75 25.35
N PRO A 110 6.15 4.15 25.05
CA PRO A 110 6.24 2.75 24.69
C PRO A 110 5.77 1.81 25.80
N SER A 111 5.93 2.21 27.05
CA SER A 111 5.48 1.39 28.21
C SER A 111 3.96 1.33 28.26
N PHE A 112 3.29 2.47 28.07
CA PHE A 112 1.84 2.51 27.96
C PHE A 112 1.36 1.66 26.77
N LEU A 113 1.89 1.84 25.58
CA LEU A 113 1.46 1.11 24.38
C LEU A 113 1.66 -0.41 24.52
N LYS A 114 2.77 -0.85 25.14
CA LYS A 114 3.05 -2.28 25.36
C LYS A 114 2.07 -2.92 26.36
N ASN A 115 1.59 -2.16 27.34
CA ASN A 115 0.76 -2.67 28.42
C ASN A 115 -0.74 -2.37 28.25
N ASN A 116 -1.11 -1.49 27.32
CA ASN A 116 -2.50 -1.12 27.07
C ASN A 116 -3.30 -2.32 26.55
N ARG A 117 -4.36 -2.71 27.27
CA ARG A 117 -5.31 -3.75 26.90
C ARG A 117 -6.77 -3.30 27.05
N ILE A 118 -6.98 -2.08 27.52
CA ILE A 118 -8.31 -1.62 27.95
C ILE A 118 -8.69 -0.34 27.21
N GLU A 119 -7.77 0.63 27.12
CA GLU A 119 -8.08 1.94 26.56
C GLU A 119 -8.05 1.88 25.02
N PRO A 120 -9.16 2.26 24.32
CA PRO A 120 -9.12 2.44 22.88
C PRO A 120 -8.13 3.54 22.49
N THR A 121 -7.14 3.19 21.67
CA THR A 121 -6.15 4.16 21.19
C THR A 121 -5.83 3.95 19.72
N LEU A 122 -5.52 5.03 19.04
CA LEU A 122 -4.96 5.02 17.69
C LEU A 122 -3.66 5.83 17.67
N THR A 123 -2.56 5.19 17.34
CA THR A 123 -1.24 5.82 17.23
C THR A 123 -0.80 5.87 15.78
N TRP A 124 -0.54 7.08 15.25
CA TRP A 124 0.06 7.24 13.94
C TRP A 124 1.57 7.02 14.01
N ILE A 125 2.05 5.98 13.36
CA ILE A 125 3.48 5.66 13.30
C ILE A 125 4.16 6.42 12.16
N GLY A 126 3.38 6.76 11.13
CA GLY A 126 3.83 7.52 9.96
C GLY A 126 3.30 6.93 8.66
N HIS A 127 3.13 7.76 7.66
CA HIS A 127 2.53 7.40 6.38
C HIS A 127 1.14 6.77 6.56
N SER A 128 0.93 5.54 6.12
CA SER A 128 -0.31 4.78 6.31
C SER A 128 -0.21 3.74 7.44
N THR A 129 0.86 3.79 8.24
CA THR A 129 1.06 2.89 9.37
C THR A 129 0.39 3.44 10.63
N LEU A 130 -0.65 2.76 11.07
CA LEU A 130 -1.39 3.03 12.30
C LEU A 130 -1.32 1.83 13.24
N LEU A 131 -1.19 2.08 14.54
CA LEU A 131 -1.43 1.09 15.58
C LEU A 131 -2.79 1.40 16.23
N LEU A 132 -3.77 0.56 15.96
CA LEU A 132 -5.07 0.57 16.62
C LEU A 132 -5.03 -0.43 17.78
N GLN A 133 -5.31 0.06 19.01
CA GLN A 133 -5.48 -0.79 20.18
C GLN A 133 -6.94 -0.71 20.63
N PHE A 134 -7.63 -1.83 20.62
CA PHE A 134 -9.05 -1.89 21.00
C PHE A 134 -9.40 -3.26 21.57
N ASP A 135 -10.07 -3.26 22.72
CA ASP A 135 -10.57 -4.46 23.42
C ASP A 135 -9.52 -5.58 23.55
N GLY A 136 -8.29 -5.20 23.94
CA GLY A 136 -7.16 -6.12 24.12
C GLY A 136 -6.38 -6.48 22.85
N PHE A 137 -6.82 -6.07 21.67
CA PHE A 137 -6.14 -6.31 20.39
C PHE A 137 -5.25 -5.15 19.98
N ASN A 138 -4.11 -5.48 19.37
CA ASN A 138 -3.19 -4.55 18.72
C ASN A 138 -3.18 -4.83 17.22
N ILE A 139 -3.71 -3.92 16.45
CA ILE A 139 -3.89 -4.05 14.99
C ILE A 139 -2.99 -3.04 14.30
N LEU A 140 -2.21 -3.48 13.32
CA LEU A 140 -1.28 -2.65 12.58
C LEU A 140 -1.68 -2.57 11.11
N THR A 141 -1.73 -1.35 10.56
CA THR A 141 -2.03 -1.12 9.15
C THR A 141 -0.77 -0.81 8.36
N ASP A 142 -0.64 -1.36 7.15
CA ASP A 142 0.42 -1.09 6.16
C ASP A 142 1.79 -0.76 6.80
N PRO A 143 2.42 -1.70 7.55
CA PRO A 143 3.58 -1.41 8.37
C PRO A 143 4.81 -1.08 7.52
N HIS A 144 5.17 0.20 7.49
CA HIS A 144 6.37 0.70 6.85
C HIS A 144 7.18 1.56 7.83
N MET A 145 8.30 1.01 8.33
CA MET A 145 9.14 1.67 9.34
C MET A 145 10.60 1.82 8.88
N THR A 146 10.94 1.41 7.66
CA THR A 146 12.27 1.57 7.09
C THR A 146 12.51 2.96 6.49
N GLN A 147 13.76 3.23 6.11
CA GLN A 147 14.18 4.55 5.64
C GLN A 147 13.75 4.88 4.22
N ARG A 148 13.34 3.89 3.43
CA ARG A 148 12.98 4.11 2.01
C ARG A 148 11.81 3.25 1.59
N ALA A 149 10.90 3.85 0.86
CA ALA A 149 9.87 3.15 0.09
C ALA A 149 10.48 2.70 -1.26
N SER A 150 11.23 1.59 -1.23
CA SER A 150 12.02 1.15 -2.39
C SER A 150 12.46 -0.31 -2.27
N PRO A 151 12.66 -1.02 -3.41
CA PRO A 151 13.26 -2.35 -3.40
C PRO A 151 14.73 -2.36 -2.98
N VAL A 152 15.39 -1.20 -2.96
CA VAL A 152 16.83 -1.05 -2.64
C VAL A 152 17.04 0.01 -1.55
N SER A 153 18.07 -0.17 -0.72
CA SER A 153 18.33 0.71 0.42
C SER A 153 19.01 2.04 0.05
N PHE A 154 19.60 2.13 -1.15
CA PHE A 154 20.42 3.30 -1.57
C PHE A 154 19.66 4.28 -2.48
N ALA A 155 18.52 3.91 -3.06
CA ALA A 155 17.76 4.73 -3.99
C ALA A 155 16.26 4.69 -3.68
N GLY A 156 15.48 5.60 -4.29
CA GLY A 156 14.03 5.73 -4.10
C GLY A 156 13.63 6.71 -2.99
N PRO A 157 12.33 6.95 -2.80
CA PRO A 157 11.83 7.94 -1.84
C PRO A 157 12.33 7.67 -0.43
N LYS A 158 12.94 8.70 0.18
CA LYS A 158 13.49 8.60 1.53
C LYS A 158 12.50 9.19 2.53
N ARG A 159 12.34 8.49 3.65
CA ARG A 159 11.60 8.99 4.81
C ARG A 159 12.28 10.25 5.36
N PHE A 160 11.54 11.32 5.53
CA PHE A 160 12.04 12.56 6.15
C PHE A 160 11.60 12.72 7.61
N MET A 161 10.50 12.08 8.03
CA MET A 161 10.07 12.01 9.43
C MET A 161 10.37 10.63 10.03
N LYS A 162 10.85 10.59 11.27
CA LYS A 162 11.06 9.31 11.97
C LYS A 162 9.72 8.61 12.24
N PRO A 163 9.69 7.26 12.32
CA PRO A 163 8.51 6.56 12.85
C PRO A 163 8.16 7.05 14.25
N GLY A 164 6.87 7.20 14.55
CA GLY A 164 6.38 7.63 15.85
C GLY A 164 6.68 6.66 16.99
N ILE A 165 7.05 5.42 16.66
CA ILE A 165 7.54 4.39 17.60
C ILE A 165 8.52 3.48 16.86
N SER A 166 9.49 2.90 17.58
CA SER A 166 10.43 1.91 17.01
C SER A 166 9.78 0.52 16.90
N ILE A 167 10.32 -0.35 16.04
CA ILE A 167 9.84 -1.76 15.94
C ILE A 167 10.05 -2.49 17.27
N GLU A 168 11.14 -2.19 17.97
CA GLU A 168 11.50 -2.76 19.26
C GLU A 168 10.49 -2.38 20.35
N ASP A 169 9.87 -1.19 20.19
CA ASP A 169 8.92 -0.64 21.15
C ASP A 169 7.45 -0.96 20.82
N LEU A 170 7.18 -1.52 19.65
CA LEU A 170 5.82 -1.99 19.34
C LEU A 170 5.32 -2.97 20.40
N PRO A 171 4.03 -2.94 20.79
CA PRO A 171 3.42 -4.01 21.57
C PRO A 171 3.45 -5.34 20.80
N HIS A 172 2.96 -6.41 21.41
CA HIS A 172 2.59 -7.61 20.66
C HIS A 172 1.50 -7.25 19.65
N ILE A 173 1.72 -7.56 18.38
CA ILE A 173 0.76 -7.30 17.30
C ILE A 173 -0.05 -8.57 17.05
N ASP A 174 -1.37 -8.47 17.15
CA ASP A 174 -2.29 -9.58 16.96
C ASP A 174 -2.68 -9.71 15.49
N LEU A 175 -2.90 -8.57 14.82
CA LEU A 175 -3.38 -8.49 13.45
C LEU A 175 -2.61 -7.45 12.64
N ILE A 176 -2.29 -7.80 11.39
CA ILE A 176 -1.79 -6.85 10.38
C ILE A 176 -2.73 -6.89 9.18
N ILE A 177 -3.08 -5.72 8.65
CA ILE A 177 -3.78 -5.57 7.38
C ILE A 177 -2.89 -4.83 6.39
N ILE A 178 -2.83 -5.32 5.15
CA ILE A 178 -2.07 -4.71 4.05
C ILE A 178 -3.05 -4.31 2.95
N SER A 179 -3.03 -3.03 2.55
CA SER A 179 -3.94 -2.53 1.52
C SER A 179 -3.54 -2.96 0.11
N HIS A 180 -2.26 -2.89 -0.22
CA HIS A 180 -1.74 -3.25 -1.53
C HIS A 180 -0.21 -3.44 -1.50
N ASN A 181 0.38 -3.80 -2.64
CA ASN A 181 1.77 -4.22 -2.71
C ASN A 181 2.79 -3.12 -3.02
N HIS A 182 2.44 -1.84 -3.08
CA HIS A 182 3.44 -0.78 -3.28
C HIS A 182 4.48 -0.75 -2.16
N TYR A 183 5.68 -0.24 -2.47
CA TYR A 183 6.82 -0.29 -1.56
C TYR A 183 6.66 0.54 -0.30
N ASP A 184 5.77 1.51 -0.28
CA ASP A 184 5.45 2.37 0.87
C ASP A 184 4.35 1.81 1.77
N HIS A 185 3.70 0.70 1.38
CA HIS A 185 2.68 -0.01 2.15
C HIS A 185 3.13 -1.42 2.56
N LEU A 186 3.81 -2.12 1.67
CA LEU A 186 4.32 -3.48 1.91
C LEU A 186 5.84 -3.43 2.07
N ASP A 187 6.31 -3.13 3.29
CA ASP A 187 7.74 -3.05 3.62
C ASP A 187 8.28 -4.38 4.16
N ARG A 188 9.06 -5.05 3.32
CA ARG A 188 9.66 -6.34 3.61
C ARG A 188 10.39 -6.38 4.95
N LEU A 189 11.30 -5.42 5.17
CA LEU A 189 12.17 -5.44 6.34
C LEU A 189 11.41 -5.18 7.64
N THR A 190 10.38 -4.34 7.60
CA THR A 190 9.50 -4.11 8.75
C THR A 190 8.75 -5.40 9.11
N LEU A 191 8.15 -6.07 8.12
CA LEU A 191 7.40 -7.30 8.32
C LEU A 191 8.29 -8.45 8.83
N GLU A 192 9.47 -8.65 8.22
CA GLU A 192 10.44 -9.65 8.67
C GLU A 192 10.84 -9.42 10.14
N LYS A 193 11.11 -8.17 10.54
CA LYS A 193 11.47 -7.84 11.94
C LYS A 193 10.32 -8.06 12.91
N ILE A 194 9.10 -7.65 12.57
CA ILE A 194 7.92 -7.90 13.41
C ILE A 194 7.69 -9.39 13.57
N TYR A 195 7.75 -10.15 12.47
CA TYR A 195 7.57 -11.60 12.48
C TYR A 195 8.63 -12.30 13.34
N GLN A 196 9.90 -11.91 13.21
CA GLN A 196 10.99 -12.47 14.02
C GLN A 196 10.86 -12.13 15.51
N LYS A 197 10.44 -10.91 15.84
CA LYS A 197 10.18 -10.48 17.22
C LYS A 197 9.08 -11.32 17.88
N GLN A 198 8.09 -11.77 17.10
CA GLN A 198 6.90 -12.49 17.57
C GLN A 198 6.83 -13.94 17.04
N LYS A 199 7.97 -14.55 16.72
CA LYS A 199 8.04 -15.84 16.01
C LYS A 199 7.27 -16.98 16.70
N ASN A 200 7.13 -16.95 18.04
CA ASN A 200 6.40 -17.96 18.78
C ASN A 200 4.86 -17.74 18.76
N GLN A 201 4.43 -16.53 18.48
CA GLN A 201 3.02 -16.13 18.35
C GLN A 201 2.94 -15.05 17.27
N PRO A 202 3.12 -15.41 15.99
CA PRO A 202 3.15 -14.46 14.90
C PRO A 202 1.78 -13.83 14.67
N PRO A 203 1.73 -12.55 14.22
CA PRO A 203 0.48 -11.89 13.90
C PRO A 203 -0.25 -12.63 12.78
N LYS A 204 -1.59 -12.61 12.81
CA LYS A 204 -2.41 -12.91 11.63
C LYS A 204 -2.26 -11.75 10.64
N ILE A 205 -2.12 -12.04 9.36
CA ILE A 205 -1.95 -11.03 8.31
C ILE A 205 -3.06 -11.22 7.27
N PHE A 206 -3.85 -10.18 7.01
CA PHE A 206 -4.80 -10.16 5.91
C PHE A 206 -4.27 -9.31 4.78
N VAL A 207 -4.36 -9.85 3.57
CA VAL A 207 -3.86 -9.24 2.35
C VAL A 207 -4.87 -9.39 1.20
N PRO A 208 -4.88 -8.52 0.19
CA PRO A 208 -5.65 -8.76 -1.02
C PRO A 208 -5.12 -9.96 -1.81
N LEU A 209 -5.92 -10.49 -2.71
CA LEU A 209 -5.60 -11.66 -3.52
C LEU A 209 -4.24 -11.59 -4.20
N ARG A 210 -3.55 -12.73 -4.25
CA ARG A 210 -2.23 -12.98 -4.89
C ARG A 210 -1.05 -12.28 -4.23
N GLN A 211 -1.19 -11.88 -2.96
CA GLN A 211 -0.05 -11.40 -2.18
C GLN A 211 0.59 -12.50 -1.33
N LYS A 212 -0.11 -13.59 -1.04
CA LYS A 212 0.34 -14.65 -0.12
C LYS A 212 1.66 -15.28 -0.57
N GLU A 213 1.84 -15.55 -1.86
CA GLU A 213 3.08 -16.13 -2.40
C GLU A 213 4.32 -15.29 -2.05
N TRP A 214 4.18 -13.97 -2.04
CA TRP A 214 5.28 -13.09 -1.64
C TRP A 214 5.66 -13.28 -0.16
N PHE A 215 4.69 -13.47 0.73
CA PHE A 215 4.93 -13.76 2.15
C PHE A 215 5.49 -15.15 2.37
N ASP A 216 5.00 -16.15 1.64
CA ASP A 216 5.51 -17.53 1.68
C ASP A 216 7.00 -17.56 1.30
N GLY A 217 7.42 -16.74 0.32
CA GLY A 217 8.83 -16.56 -0.06
C GLY A 217 9.71 -15.96 1.04
N LEU A 218 9.12 -15.35 2.07
CA LEU A 218 9.81 -14.82 3.26
C LEU A 218 9.71 -15.77 4.47
N GLY A 219 9.01 -16.90 4.35
CA GLY A 219 8.71 -17.81 5.46
C GLY A 219 7.68 -17.25 6.44
N ILE A 220 6.85 -16.29 6.03
CA ILE A 220 5.74 -15.73 6.81
C ILE A 220 4.46 -16.45 6.39
N THR A 221 3.96 -17.34 7.25
CA THR A 221 2.92 -18.32 6.86
C THR A 221 1.52 -18.03 7.38
N ASN A 222 1.36 -17.15 8.38
CA ASN A 222 0.05 -16.82 8.97
C ASN A 222 -0.68 -15.72 8.17
N VAL A 223 -0.81 -15.93 6.84
CA VAL A 223 -1.33 -14.96 5.88
C VAL A 223 -2.62 -15.48 5.24
N GLU A 224 -3.63 -14.64 5.20
CA GLU A 224 -4.94 -14.89 4.55
C GLU A 224 -5.16 -13.92 3.42
N GLU A 225 -5.48 -14.44 2.23
CA GLU A 225 -5.86 -13.62 1.07
C GLU A 225 -7.36 -13.44 1.00
N MET A 226 -7.80 -12.22 0.66
CA MET A 226 -9.21 -11.91 0.50
C MET A 226 -9.48 -11.16 -0.80
N ASP A 227 -10.60 -11.48 -1.41
CA ASP A 227 -11.16 -10.74 -2.53
C ASP A 227 -12.14 -9.65 -2.04
N TRP A 228 -12.43 -8.67 -2.88
CA TRP A 228 -13.42 -7.63 -2.56
C TRP A 228 -14.76 -8.22 -2.16
N TRP A 229 -15.31 -7.68 -1.08
CA TRP A 229 -16.57 -8.05 -0.45
C TRP A 229 -16.54 -9.41 0.27
N GLU A 230 -15.37 -10.03 0.39
CA GLU A 230 -15.21 -11.19 1.27
C GLU A 230 -15.07 -10.74 2.72
N GLU A 231 -15.55 -11.59 3.62
CA GLU A 231 -15.40 -11.42 5.07
C GLU A 231 -14.77 -12.66 5.67
N GLN A 232 -13.96 -12.46 6.70
CA GLN A 232 -13.33 -13.49 7.49
C GLN A 232 -13.46 -13.15 8.97
N GLU A 233 -13.64 -14.16 9.80
CA GLU A 233 -13.63 -13.99 11.24
C GLU A 233 -12.20 -14.12 11.78
N PHE A 234 -11.83 -13.23 12.66
CA PHE A 234 -10.60 -13.29 13.45
C PHE A 234 -10.93 -12.93 14.89
N GLU A 235 -10.99 -13.95 15.76
CA GLU A 235 -11.41 -13.81 17.14
C GLU A 235 -12.81 -13.15 17.23
N VAL A 236 -12.91 -11.98 17.84
CA VAL A 236 -14.14 -11.20 17.99
C VAL A 236 -14.39 -10.24 16.79
N TRP A 237 -13.42 -10.14 15.88
CA TRP A 237 -13.45 -9.24 14.73
C TRP A 237 -13.98 -9.94 13.49
N LYS A 238 -14.73 -9.21 12.68
CA LYS A 238 -14.99 -9.55 11.28
C LYS A 238 -14.16 -8.62 10.40
N ILE A 239 -13.37 -9.22 9.53
CA ILE A 239 -12.46 -8.52 8.63
C ILE A 239 -13.07 -8.58 7.24
N HIS A 240 -13.28 -7.41 6.61
CA HIS A 240 -13.80 -7.33 5.25
C HIS A 240 -12.78 -6.66 4.36
N ALA A 241 -12.47 -7.30 3.22
CA ALA A 241 -11.77 -6.64 2.12
C ALA A 241 -12.79 -5.90 1.27
N VAL A 242 -12.55 -4.61 1.00
CA VAL A 242 -13.51 -3.77 0.29
C VAL A 242 -12.85 -3.03 -0.88
N PRO A 243 -13.60 -2.74 -1.95
CA PRO A 243 -13.03 -2.04 -3.11
C PRO A 243 -12.65 -0.60 -2.77
N VAL A 244 -11.51 -0.20 -3.31
CA VAL A 244 -11.02 1.18 -3.42
C VAL A 244 -10.43 1.38 -4.81
N GLN A 245 -10.35 2.62 -5.28
CA GLN A 245 -9.86 2.90 -6.63
C GLN A 245 -8.34 3.11 -6.64
N HIS A 246 -7.59 2.05 -6.91
CA HIS A 246 -6.13 2.10 -6.94
C HIS A 246 -5.54 1.13 -7.97
N TRP A 247 -4.31 0.73 -7.79
CA TRP A 247 -3.58 -0.22 -8.62
C TRP A 247 -2.46 -0.89 -7.80
N SER A 248 -1.84 -1.92 -8.38
CA SER A 248 -0.74 -2.64 -7.76
C SER A 248 0.43 -2.83 -8.70
N SER A 249 1.64 -2.76 -8.18
CA SER A 249 2.88 -3.15 -8.87
C SER A 249 4.09 -3.10 -7.94
N ARG A 250 5.04 -4.02 -8.11
CA ARG A 250 6.38 -3.98 -7.50
C ARG A 250 7.49 -4.07 -8.55
N SER A 251 7.13 -4.31 -9.81
CA SER A 251 8.04 -4.41 -10.94
C SER A 251 7.40 -3.82 -12.20
N PRO A 252 8.15 -3.57 -13.27
CA PRO A 252 7.56 -3.11 -14.54
C PRO A 252 6.62 -4.13 -15.21
N TRP A 253 6.58 -5.38 -14.72
CA TRP A 253 5.91 -6.51 -15.39
C TRP A 253 4.69 -7.05 -14.64
N ASP A 254 4.45 -6.62 -13.39
CA ASP A 254 3.43 -7.19 -12.50
C ASP A 254 2.24 -6.26 -12.22
N ARG A 255 2.05 -5.24 -13.08
CA ARG A 255 0.97 -4.28 -12.90
C ARG A 255 -0.38 -4.96 -12.82
N ASN A 256 -1.13 -4.65 -11.75
CA ASN A 256 -2.46 -5.18 -11.46
C ASN A 256 -2.58 -6.72 -11.40
N GLN A 257 -1.46 -7.43 -11.27
CA GLN A 257 -1.48 -8.89 -11.06
C GLN A 257 -1.86 -9.28 -9.64
N VAL A 258 -1.72 -8.36 -8.69
CA VAL A 258 -2.15 -8.48 -7.29
C VAL A 258 -3.32 -7.53 -7.08
N LEU A 259 -4.31 -7.92 -6.30
CA LEU A 259 -5.44 -7.06 -5.96
C LEU A 259 -4.99 -5.99 -4.94
N TRP A 260 -5.75 -4.92 -4.84
CA TRP A 260 -5.65 -3.89 -3.79
C TRP A 260 -7.00 -3.80 -3.07
N ALA A 261 -7.02 -3.35 -1.82
CA ALA A 261 -8.24 -3.26 -1.03
C ALA A 261 -8.16 -2.17 0.05
N GLY A 262 -9.29 -1.58 0.38
CA GLY A 262 -9.54 -1.05 1.70
C GLY A 262 -9.97 -2.16 2.67
N TRP A 263 -9.97 -1.87 3.96
CA TRP A 263 -10.34 -2.84 4.99
C TRP A 263 -11.39 -2.28 5.93
N VAL A 264 -12.41 -3.09 6.23
CA VAL A 264 -13.34 -2.82 7.32
C VAL A 264 -13.08 -3.85 8.42
N LEU A 265 -12.79 -3.34 9.60
CA LEU A 265 -12.65 -4.13 10.82
C LEU A 265 -13.89 -3.89 11.67
N GLU A 266 -14.74 -4.90 11.77
CA GLU A 266 -16.00 -4.82 12.51
C GLU A 266 -15.90 -5.61 13.81
N HIS A 267 -16.06 -4.90 14.92
CA HIS A 267 -16.19 -5.43 16.26
C HIS A 267 -17.63 -5.16 16.74
N PRO A 268 -18.22 -5.93 17.66
CA PRO A 268 -19.58 -5.67 18.15
C PRO A 268 -19.85 -4.27 18.72
N LYS A 269 -18.77 -3.56 19.13
CA LYS A 269 -18.84 -2.21 19.73
C LYS A 269 -18.19 -1.13 18.89
N PHE A 270 -17.55 -1.46 17.75
CA PHE A 270 -16.70 -0.53 17.03
C PHE A 270 -16.47 -0.96 15.57
N ARG A 271 -16.58 -0.03 14.65
CA ARG A 271 -16.28 -0.30 13.23
C ARG A 271 -15.23 0.67 12.72
N PHE A 272 -14.11 0.11 12.26
CA PHE A 272 -12.99 0.85 11.72
C PHE A 272 -12.88 0.63 10.20
N PHE A 273 -12.70 1.72 9.46
CA PHE A 273 -12.38 1.66 8.03
C PHE A 273 -10.96 2.16 7.76
N PHE A 274 -10.18 1.39 7.04
CA PHE A 274 -8.86 1.75 6.53
C PHE A 274 -8.91 1.81 5.01
N ALA A 275 -8.74 3.00 4.43
CA ALA A 275 -8.87 3.17 2.99
C ALA A 275 -7.64 2.64 2.21
N GLY A 276 -6.44 2.60 2.81
CA GLY A 276 -5.20 2.48 2.04
C GLY A 276 -5.06 3.66 1.08
N ASP A 277 -4.52 3.41 -0.11
CA ASP A 277 -4.43 4.39 -1.19
C ASP A 277 -5.63 4.30 -2.12
N THR A 278 -6.13 5.47 -2.54
CA THR A 278 -7.29 5.51 -3.41
C THR A 278 -7.44 6.83 -4.18
N GLY A 279 -7.94 6.76 -5.39
CA GLY A 279 -8.66 7.85 -6.05
C GLY A 279 -10.11 7.91 -5.54
N TYR A 280 -10.81 9.03 -5.76
CA TYR A 280 -12.23 9.11 -5.42
C TYR A 280 -13.07 8.31 -6.41
N SER A 281 -13.94 7.43 -5.88
CA SER A 281 -14.86 6.61 -6.66
C SER A 281 -16.22 6.46 -5.99
N LYS A 282 -17.17 5.90 -6.72
CA LYS A 282 -18.50 5.54 -6.20
C LYS A 282 -18.45 4.40 -5.17
N ASP A 283 -17.35 3.66 -5.08
CA ASP A 283 -17.16 2.61 -4.09
C ASP A 283 -17.44 3.10 -2.67
N PHE A 284 -17.11 4.36 -2.35
CA PHE A 284 -17.35 4.93 -1.01
C PHE A 284 -18.83 5.15 -0.70
N ILE A 285 -19.64 5.50 -1.71
CA ILE A 285 -21.10 5.56 -1.55
C ILE A 285 -21.66 4.16 -1.31
N ASP A 286 -21.14 3.16 -2.00
CA ASP A 286 -21.59 1.78 -1.85
C ASP A 286 -21.15 1.21 -0.48
N LEU A 287 -19.97 1.58 0.03
CA LEU A 287 -19.51 1.27 1.38
C LEU A 287 -20.41 1.88 2.45
N GLY A 288 -20.70 3.19 2.36
CA GLY A 288 -21.59 3.87 3.30
C GLY A 288 -22.97 3.22 3.39
N LYS A 289 -23.52 2.78 2.24
CA LYS A 289 -24.79 2.06 2.20
C LYS A 289 -24.72 0.66 2.82
N LYS A 290 -23.59 -0.06 2.60
CA LYS A 290 -23.44 -1.43 3.07
C LYS A 290 -23.23 -1.50 4.58
N PHE A 291 -22.41 -0.61 5.14
CA PHE A 291 -22.01 -0.67 6.54
C PHE A 291 -22.76 0.30 7.46
N ASP A 292 -23.60 1.18 6.91
CA ASP A 292 -24.39 2.16 7.67
C ASP A 292 -23.53 3.05 8.58
N GLY A 293 -22.28 3.36 8.15
CA GLY A 293 -21.35 4.22 8.83
C GLY A 293 -20.20 3.53 9.57
N PHE A 294 -19.25 4.34 10.03
CA PHE A 294 -18.04 3.92 10.71
C PHE A 294 -17.78 4.81 11.94
N ASP A 295 -17.33 4.20 13.04
CA ASP A 295 -16.94 4.95 14.24
C ASP A 295 -15.64 5.72 13.98
N LEU A 296 -14.69 5.10 13.25
CA LEU A 296 -13.42 5.68 12.91
C LEU A 296 -12.98 5.24 11.51
N SER A 297 -12.44 6.18 10.71
CA SER A 297 -11.90 5.88 9.40
C SER A 297 -10.51 6.46 9.22
N ALA A 298 -9.61 5.75 8.56
CA ALA A 298 -8.31 6.24 8.16
C ALA A 298 -8.32 6.54 6.65
N ILE A 299 -8.19 7.81 6.28
CA ILE A 299 -8.39 8.30 4.90
C ILE A 299 -7.15 9.09 4.46
N PRO A 300 -6.57 8.82 3.26
CA PRO A 300 -5.41 9.55 2.77
C PRO A 300 -5.72 11.02 2.48
N ILE A 301 -4.74 11.90 2.72
CA ILE A 301 -4.82 13.34 2.40
C ILE A 301 -3.62 13.85 1.60
N GLY A 302 -2.60 13.04 1.35
CA GLY A 302 -1.37 13.41 0.66
C GLY A 302 -1.14 12.65 -0.64
N ALA A 303 -0.06 13.00 -1.33
CA ALA A 303 0.35 12.46 -2.63
C ALA A 303 -0.67 12.75 -3.75
N TYR A 304 -1.15 14.02 -3.87
CA TYR A 304 -2.22 14.36 -4.80
C TYR A 304 -1.81 15.29 -5.96
N GLU A 305 -0.63 15.88 -5.97
CA GLU A 305 -0.18 16.75 -7.06
C GLU A 305 0.89 16.10 -7.96
N PRO A 306 0.85 16.37 -9.27
CA PRO A 306 -0.14 17.19 -9.96
C PRO A 306 -1.43 16.41 -10.25
N ARG A 307 -2.59 17.04 -10.01
CA ARG A 307 -3.91 16.41 -10.17
C ARG A 307 -4.16 15.78 -11.54
N TRP A 308 -3.66 16.41 -12.64
CA TRP A 308 -3.82 15.86 -13.99
C TRP A 308 -3.20 14.48 -14.17
N PHE A 309 -2.17 14.18 -13.36
CA PHE A 309 -1.44 12.92 -13.45
C PHE A 309 -1.91 11.89 -12.40
N ILE A 310 -2.27 12.28 -11.17
CA ILE A 310 -2.40 11.35 -10.06
C ILE A 310 -3.82 11.17 -9.52
N LYS A 311 -4.78 12.06 -9.88
CA LYS A 311 -6.13 12.09 -9.27
C LYS A 311 -6.92 10.77 -9.37
N THR A 312 -6.60 9.92 -10.33
CA THR A 312 -7.28 8.62 -10.50
C THR A 312 -6.86 7.57 -9.48
N SER A 313 -5.72 7.76 -8.83
CA SER A 313 -5.17 6.82 -7.85
C SER A 313 -4.95 7.41 -6.46
N HIS A 314 -5.01 8.75 -6.33
CA HIS A 314 -4.85 9.45 -5.05
C HIS A 314 -5.82 10.62 -4.95
N ILE A 315 -6.46 10.72 -3.80
CA ILE A 315 -7.37 11.80 -3.45
C ILE A 315 -6.61 13.00 -2.87
N ASN A 316 -7.21 14.19 -3.02
CA ASN A 316 -6.78 15.39 -2.30
C ASN A 316 -7.60 15.57 -1.00
N PRO A 317 -7.25 16.51 -0.11
CA PRO A 317 -7.97 16.71 1.15
C PRO A 317 -9.47 16.99 0.99
N GLU A 318 -9.89 17.64 -0.08
CA GLU A 318 -11.30 17.93 -0.37
C GLU A 318 -12.08 16.66 -0.71
N GLU A 319 -11.47 15.75 -1.49
CA GLU A 319 -12.03 14.44 -1.79
C GLU A 319 -12.01 13.53 -0.55
N SER A 320 -11.03 13.70 0.34
CA SER A 320 -10.98 12.96 1.62
C SER A 320 -12.14 13.34 2.54
N VAL A 321 -12.48 14.63 2.65
CA VAL A 321 -13.67 15.10 3.37
C VAL A 321 -14.94 14.56 2.72
N LYS A 322 -14.98 14.49 1.38
CA LYS A 322 -16.10 13.89 0.69
C LYS A 322 -16.25 12.40 1.00
N ILE A 323 -15.16 11.63 1.04
CA ILE A 323 -15.20 10.21 1.45
C ILE A 323 -15.72 10.09 2.89
N HIS A 324 -15.20 10.89 3.83
CA HIS A 324 -15.68 10.93 5.22
C HIS A 324 -17.22 11.04 5.29
N GLN A 325 -17.81 11.92 4.46
CA GLN A 325 -19.26 12.11 4.37
C GLN A 325 -19.96 10.93 3.69
N ASP A 326 -19.45 10.46 2.53
CA ASP A 326 -20.08 9.40 1.73
C ASP A 326 -20.15 8.05 2.48
N ILE A 327 -19.14 7.74 3.31
CA ILE A 327 -19.11 6.53 4.15
C ILE A 327 -19.80 6.72 5.50
N ASN A 328 -20.34 7.91 5.79
CA ASN A 328 -20.95 8.26 7.07
C ASN A 328 -20.03 7.98 8.26
N SER A 329 -18.76 8.43 8.18
CA SER A 329 -17.80 8.24 9.26
C SER A 329 -18.05 9.24 10.39
N ARG A 330 -18.10 8.77 11.65
CA ARG A 330 -18.23 9.63 12.81
C ARG A 330 -16.95 10.43 13.05
N TYR A 331 -15.79 9.73 12.99
CA TYR A 331 -14.47 10.34 13.10
C TYR A 331 -13.55 9.81 12.01
N SER A 332 -12.63 10.63 11.54
CA SER A 332 -11.57 10.21 10.62
C SER A 332 -10.20 10.68 11.06
N VAL A 333 -9.17 9.96 10.64
CA VAL A 333 -7.77 10.34 10.80
C VAL A 333 -7.10 10.33 9.43
N ALA A 334 -6.20 11.28 9.25
CA ALA A 334 -5.46 11.44 8.03
C ALA A 334 -4.27 10.50 7.96
N ILE A 335 -4.09 9.85 6.82
CA ILE A 335 -2.95 9.00 6.48
C ILE A 335 -2.30 9.44 5.17
N HIS A 336 -1.22 8.76 4.77
CA HIS A 336 -0.52 8.91 3.49
C HIS A 336 0.06 10.30 3.25
N TRP A 337 0.58 10.96 4.29
CA TRP A 337 1.21 12.27 4.22
C TRP A 337 2.32 12.40 5.27
N GLY A 338 3.08 13.50 5.25
CA GLY A 338 4.03 13.83 6.32
C GLY A 338 5.21 12.88 6.50
N THR A 339 5.49 11.97 5.56
CA THR A 339 6.51 10.94 5.74
C THR A 339 7.47 10.82 4.57
N PHE A 340 6.96 10.78 3.34
CA PHE A 340 7.73 10.67 2.10
C PHE A 340 7.37 11.78 1.13
N LEU A 341 8.29 12.13 0.23
CA LEU A 341 8.08 13.10 -0.84
C LEU A 341 7.83 12.36 -2.16
N PHE A 342 6.58 12.00 -2.41
CA PHE A 342 6.21 11.29 -3.64
C PHE A 342 5.80 12.22 -4.77
N THR A 343 5.22 13.34 -4.46
CA THR A 343 4.45 14.24 -5.32
C THR A 343 4.88 15.69 -5.15
N ASP A 344 4.19 16.61 -5.79
CA ASP A 344 4.68 17.98 -5.99
C ASP A 344 4.09 19.00 -4.98
N GLU A 345 3.11 18.58 -4.14
CA GLU A 345 2.53 19.46 -3.12
C GLU A 345 3.50 19.75 -1.97
N PRO A 346 3.46 20.95 -1.37
CA PRO A 346 4.19 21.26 -0.14
C PRO A 346 3.77 20.31 1.00
N VAL A 347 4.74 19.90 1.83
CA VAL A 347 4.50 18.88 2.86
C VAL A 347 3.56 19.30 3.97
N ASP A 348 3.35 20.59 4.19
CA ASP A 348 2.44 21.18 5.17
C ASP A 348 1.08 21.60 4.59
N GLU A 349 0.92 21.53 3.27
CA GLU A 349 -0.34 21.90 2.60
C GLU A 349 -1.49 20.93 2.92
N PRO A 350 -1.33 19.59 2.92
CA PRO A 350 -2.44 18.65 3.12
C PRO A 350 -3.27 18.93 4.38
N PRO A 351 -2.70 19.11 5.59
CA PRO A 351 -3.50 19.41 6.79
C PRO A 351 -4.17 20.78 6.75
N GLN A 352 -3.58 21.76 6.08
CA GLN A 352 -4.19 23.09 5.94
C GLN A 352 -5.41 23.02 5.01
N ARG A 353 -5.31 22.34 3.88
CA ARG A 353 -6.44 22.11 2.96
C ARG A 353 -7.54 21.30 3.63
N LEU A 354 -7.19 20.26 4.38
CA LEU A 354 -8.16 19.48 5.16
C LEU A 354 -8.96 20.39 6.11
N LYS A 355 -8.27 21.18 6.92
CA LYS A 355 -8.90 22.13 7.86
C LYS A 355 -9.83 23.12 7.15
N ASN A 356 -9.39 23.65 6.01
CA ASN A 356 -10.17 24.61 5.24
C ASN A 356 -11.45 23.96 4.67
N GLU A 357 -11.37 22.73 4.15
CA GLU A 357 -12.54 22.05 3.60
C GLU A 357 -13.51 21.62 4.72
N LEU A 358 -13.03 21.17 5.87
CA LEU A 358 -13.88 20.91 7.04
C LEU A 358 -14.68 22.15 7.45
N ALA A 359 -14.01 23.29 7.56
CA ALA A 359 -14.67 24.56 7.88
C ALA A 359 -15.73 24.94 6.82
N LYS A 360 -15.42 24.80 5.53
CA LYS A 360 -16.34 25.05 4.42
C LYS A 360 -17.57 24.13 4.44
N LYS A 361 -17.41 22.89 4.91
CA LYS A 361 -18.49 21.90 5.05
C LYS A 361 -19.22 21.97 6.37
N ASN A 362 -18.84 22.88 7.28
CA ASN A 362 -19.33 22.97 8.65
C ASN A 362 -19.14 21.66 9.46
N ILE A 363 -18.04 20.94 9.21
CA ILE A 363 -17.65 19.76 9.97
C ILE A 363 -16.67 20.21 11.06
N PRO A 364 -16.88 19.81 12.34
CA PRO A 364 -15.95 20.14 13.40
C PRO A 364 -14.54 19.59 13.13
N ASN A 365 -13.50 20.37 13.42
CA ASN A 365 -12.11 19.97 13.14
C ASN A 365 -11.66 18.69 13.88
N ASP A 366 -12.30 18.35 14.97
CA ASP A 366 -12.04 17.14 15.75
C ASP A 366 -12.74 15.89 15.17
N HIS A 367 -13.61 16.05 14.16
CA HIS A 367 -14.19 14.93 13.45
C HIS A 367 -13.27 14.35 12.36
N PHE A 368 -12.27 15.13 11.88
CA PHE A 368 -11.27 14.61 10.96
C PHE A 368 -9.89 15.20 11.28
N LEU A 369 -9.04 14.41 11.91
CA LEU A 369 -7.77 14.85 12.47
C LEU A 369 -6.61 14.58 11.52
N SER A 370 -5.79 15.60 11.30
CA SER A 370 -4.52 15.44 10.55
C SER A 370 -3.40 14.80 11.35
N LEU A 371 -3.56 14.65 12.67
CA LEU A 371 -2.61 14.07 13.62
C LEU A 371 -1.29 14.84 13.81
N ILE A 372 -1.11 16.01 13.19
CA ILE A 372 0.13 16.79 13.28
C ILE A 372 0.16 17.78 14.46
N HIS A 373 -1.01 18.24 14.89
CA HIS A 373 -1.14 19.26 15.93
C HIS A 373 -1.57 18.68 17.28
N ILE A 374 -1.37 17.37 17.47
CA ILE A 374 -1.61 16.76 18.77
C ILE A 374 -0.35 16.96 19.59
N SER A 375 -0.20 18.17 20.16
CA SER A 375 0.81 18.51 21.16
C SER A 375 0.49 17.94 22.56
N GLU A 376 -0.55 17.10 22.64
CA GLU A 376 -0.88 16.36 23.86
C GLU A 376 -0.73 14.86 23.63
N PRO A 377 -0.18 14.11 24.59
CA PRO A 377 -0.11 12.68 24.51
C PRO A 377 -1.53 12.15 24.38
N THR A 378 -1.78 11.55 23.22
CA THR A 378 -2.99 10.79 22.89
C THR A 378 -4.27 11.43 23.44
N ARG A 379 -4.96 12.28 22.68
CA ARG A 379 -6.37 12.54 22.98
C ARG A 379 -7.04 11.16 22.96
N ARG A 380 -7.35 10.69 24.15
CA ARG A 380 -8.11 9.46 24.39
C ARG A 380 -9.48 9.72 23.81
N TYR A 381 -9.75 9.25 22.60
CA TYR A 381 -11.10 9.20 22.10
C TYR A 381 -11.80 8.15 22.93
N ALA A 382 -12.60 8.59 23.90
CA ALA A 382 -13.59 7.73 24.49
C ALA A 382 -14.55 7.34 23.35
N ILE A 383 -14.32 6.19 22.75
CA ILE A 383 -15.26 5.52 21.87
C ILE A 383 -16.31 4.92 22.82
N SER A 384 -17.28 5.74 23.19
CA SER A 384 -18.42 5.33 24.02
C SER A 384 -19.64 5.20 23.12
#